data_de4f200c3ecbe5c2c8836ec93a4fc719
#
_entry.id   de4f200c3ecbe5c2c8836ec93a4fc719
#
_cell.length_a   1.000
_cell.length_b   1.000
_cell.length_c   1.000
_cell.angle_alpha   90.00
_cell.angle_beta   90.00
_cell.angle_gamma   90.00
#
_symmetry.space_group_name_H-M   'P 1'
#
loop_
_entity.id
_entity.type
_entity.pdbx_description
1 polymer ?
#
loop_
_entity_poly.entity_id
_entity_poly.type
_entity_poly.pdbx_seq_one_letter_code
_entity_poly.pdbx_strand_id
1 'polypeptide(L)'
;MSHSIRIIALSLMLALPTLASASTWNIDPDHSQVGFKVKHMMVSNVKGNFEKYTGVVEINDKDITKSKVTVNIETPSLTTGVQKRDEHLKSADFFAVTTYPTMTFVSKKVSKAGKGGLKVTGDLTLHGITKEVVLNVEPISKESKDPWGNTRRGTAATTKIDRKDFGLTWNKGLETGGVLVGDEITISLEIEMIRAQAK
;
A
#
# COMPACT_ATOMS: atom_id res chain seq x y z
N MET A 1 46.06 14.42 -64.00
CA MET A 1 44.99 13.51 -63.55
C MET A 1 44.91 13.64 -62.05
N SER A 2 43.87 14.36 -61.55
CA SER A 2 43.65 14.65 -60.15
C SER A 2 42.61 13.67 -59.59
N HIS A 3 42.97 12.85 -58.59
CA HIS A 3 42.03 11.94 -57.95
C HIS A 3 41.52 12.61 -56.65
N SER A 4 40.26 13.02 -56.68
CA SER A 4 39.55 13.59 -55.51
C SER A 4 39.03 12.42 -54.65
N ILE A 5 39.64 12.23 -53.45
CA ILE A 5 39.17 11.28 -52.43
C ILE A 5 38.00 11.93 -51.68
N ARG A 6 36.79 11.36 -51.84
CA ARG A 6 35.60 11.75 -51.05
C ARG A 6 35.61 10.97 -49.72
N ILE A 7 35.84 11.66 -48.63
CA ILE A 7 35.71 11.08 -47.30
C ILE A 7 34.22 11.14 -46.93
N ILE A 8 33.57 9.96 -46.83
CA ILE A 8 32.21 9.82 -46.32
C ILE A 8 32.32 9.73 -44.81
N ALA A 9 31.97 10.77 -44.10
CA ALA A 9 31.86 10.76 -42.65
C ALA A 9 30.57 10.06 -42.23
N LEU A 10 30.70 8.83 -41.73
CA LEU A 10 29.59 8.03 -41.16
C LEU A 10 29.31 8.53 -39.73
N SER A 11 28.30 9.41 -39.59
CA SER A 11 27.86 9.88 -38.29
C SER A 11 27.09 8.78 -37.54
N LEU A 12 27.73 8.15 -36.58
CA LEU A 12 27.12 7.19 -35.65
C LEU A 12 26.24 7.95 -34.66
N MET A 13 24.93 7.98 -34.92
CA MET A 13 23.95 8.49 -33.96
C MET A 13 23.88 7.53 -32.76
N LEU A 14 24.51 7.86 -31.63
CA LEU A 14 24.28 7.19 -30.36
C LEU A 14 22.84 7.52 -29.89
N ALA A 15 21.93 6.56 -30.03
CA ALA A 15 20.62 6.62 -29.40
C ALA A 15 20.82 6.45 -27.87
N LEU A 16 20.79 7.55 -27.14
CA LEU A 16 20.75 7.51 -25.68
C LEU A 16 19.42 6.83 -25.27
N PRO A 17 19.47 5.78 -24.43
CA PRO A 17 18.25 5.18 -23.91
C PRO A 17 17.51 6.24 -23.09
N THR A 18 16.33 6.63 -23.55
CA THR A 18 15.43 7.44 -22.73
C THR A 18 15.00 6.60 -21.54
N LEU A 19 15.58 6.85 -20.38
CA LEU A 19 15.12 6.30 -19.11
C LEU A 19 13.61 6.60 -19.02
N ALA A 20 12.80 5.58 -19.06
CA ALA A 20 11.36 5.71 -18.85
C ALA A 20 11.18 6.20 -17.41
N SER A 21 10.94 7.49 -17.24
CA SER A 21 10.75 8.12 -15.93
C SER A 21 9.44 7.59 -15.34
N ALA A 22 9.53 6.88 -14.23
CA ALA A 22 8.36 6.61 -13.41
C ALA A 22 7.91 7.93 -12.76
N SER A 23 6.61 8.17 -12.71
CA SER A 23 6.07 9.27 -11.94
C SER A 23 5.99 8.89 -10.47
N THR A 24 6.47 9.77 -9.59
CA THR A 24 6.45 9.57 -8.14
C THR A 24 5.24 10.26 -7.54
N TRP A 25 4.55 9.53 -6.67
CA TRP A 25 3.34 9.97 -6.00
C TRP A 25 3.46 9.76 -4.51
N ASN A 26 3.11 10.76 -3.71
CA ASN A 26 3.00 10.64 -2.26
C ASN A 26 1.55 10.38 -1.89
N ILE A 27 1.29 9.42 -0.99
CA ILE A 27 -0.03 9.21 -0.42
C ILE A 27 -0.40 10.47 0.38
N ASP A 28 -1.60 10.97 0.13
CA ASP A 28 -2.19 12.09 0.87
C ASP A 28 -2.99 11.53 2.07
N PRO A 29 -2.49 11.64 3.32
CA PRO A 29 -3.15 11.05 4.47
C PRO A 29 -4.48 11.75 4.81
N ASP A 30 -4.67 13.01 4.40
CA ASP A 30 -5.89 13.78 4.71
C ASP A 30 -7.08 13.29 3.87
N HIS A 31 -6.81 12.65 2.71
CA HIS A 31 -7.84 12.14 1.79
C HIS A 31 -7.72 10.64 1.54
N SER A 32 -6.99 9.94 2.41
CA SER A 32 -6.83 8.49 2.33
C SER A 32 -7.27 7.81 3.62
N GLN A 33 -7.52 6.50 3.55
CA GLN A 33 -7.85 5.69 4.71
C GLN A 33 -7.14 4.34 4.66
N VAL A 34 -6.52 3.95 5.77
CA VAL A 34 -5.97 2.61 6.01
C VAL A 34 -6.86 1.94 7.04
N GLY A 35 -7.85 1.20 6.56
CA GLY A 35 -8.89 0.59 7.39
C GLY A 35 -8.78 -0.92 7.52
N PHE A 36 -9.36 -1.45 8.59
CA PHE A 36 -9.50 -2.89 8.80
C PHE A 36 -10.88 -3.24 9.40
N LYS A 37 -11.25 -4.50 9.24
CA LYS A 37 -12.46 -5.08 9.79
C LYS A 37 -12.20 -6.50 10.28
N VAL A 38 -12.72 -6.84 11.47
CA VAL A 38 -12.62 -8.16 12.08
C VAL A 38 -13.97 -8.60 12.65
N LYS A 39 -14.27 -9.90 12.59
CA LYS A 39 -15.43 -10.51 13.25
C LYS A 39 -15.29 -10.44 14.76
N HIS A 40 -16.35 -10.04 15.47
CA HIS A 40 -16.45 -10.02 16.92
C HIS A 40 -17.61 -10.91 17.37
N MET A 41 -17.33 -11.84 18.28
CA MET A 41 -18.27 -12.86 18.81
C MET A 41 -19.04 -13.62 17.72
N MET A 42 -18.55 -13.67 16.50
CA MET A 42 -19.21 -14.23 15.32
C MET A 42 -20.53 -13.55 14.90
N VAL A 43 -20.96 -12.49 15.59
CA VAL A 43 -22.25 -11.81 15.34
C VAL A 43 -22.11 -10.43 14.68
N SER A 44 -21.02 -9.69 14.96
CA SER A 44 -20.82 -8.35 14.44
C SER A 44 -19.42 -8.16 13.85
N ASN A 45 -19.12 -6.95 13.36
CA ASN A 45 -17.78 -6.59 12.93
C ASN A 45 -17.31 -5.36 13.70
N VAL A 46 -16.09 -5.43 14.23
CA VAL A 46 -15.36 -4.25 14.66
C VAL A 46 -14.60 -3.71 13.46
N LYS A 47 -14.68 -2.39 13.25
CA LYS A 47 -13.89 -1.66 12.27
C LYS A 47 -12.92 -0.76 13.00
N GLY A 48 -11.77 -0.51 12.39
CA GLY A 48 -10.79 0.46 12.86
C GLY A 48 -9.95 0.96 11.69
N ASN A 49 -9.14 1.94 11.96
CA ASN A 49 -8.19 2.53 11.01
C ASN A 49 -6.91 2.96 11.72
N PHE A 50 -5.88 3.20 10.93
CA PHE A 50 -4.66 3.89 11.35
C PHE A 50 -4.71 5.32 10.82
N GLU A 51 -4.46 6.31 11.70
CA GLU A 51 -4.56 7.73 11.37
C GLU A 51 -3.24 8.33 10.86
N LYS A 52 -2.11 7.64 11.12
CA LYS A 52 -0.78 8.13 10.72
C LYS A 52 -0.06 7.11 9.86
N TYR A 53 0.17 7.49 8.63
CA TYR A 53 0.93 6.70 7.66
C TYR A 53 1.55 7.61 6.60
N THR A 54 2.57 7.10 5.95
CA THR A 54 3.20 7.72 4.77
C THR A 54 3.39 6.65 3.71
N GLY A 55 3.38 7.06 2.46
CA GLY A 55 3.63 6.11 1.38
C GLY A 55 4.05 6.80 0.09
N VAL A 56 4.85 6.08 -0.68
CA VAL A 56 5.32 6.48 -2.00
C VAL A 56 4.90 5.43 -3.01
N VAL A 57 4.33 5.89 -4.10
CA VAL A 57 3.95 5.07 -5.25
C VAL A 57 4.72 5.58 -6.47
N GLU A 58 5.56 4.72 -7.03
CA GLU A 58 6.25 4.97 -8.30
C GLU A 58 5.42 4.33 -9.41
N ILE A 59 4.77 5.14 -10.24
CA ILE A 59 3.93 4.66 -11.34
C ILE A 59 4.74 4.70 -12.63
N ASN A 60 4.90 3.56 -13.28
CA ASN A 60 5.45 3.49 -14.62
C ASN A 60 4.29 3.56 -15.64
N ASP A 61 4.09 4.72 -16.24
CA ASP A 61 2.97 4.96 -17.15
C ASP A 61 3.07 4.17 -18.48
N LYS A 62 4.26 3.70 -18.86
CA LYS A 62 4.46 2.85 -20.06
C LYS A 62 4.17 1.38 -19.75
N ASP A 63 4.53 0.93 -18.57
CA ASP A 63 4.35 -0.45 -18.12
C ASP A 63 4.02 -0.48 -16.64
N ILE A 64 2.73 -0.48 -16.32
CA ILE A 64 2.23 -0.45 -14.95
C ILE A 64 2.80 -1.59 -14.08
N THR A 65 3.22 -2.70 -14.68
CA THR A 65 3.80 -3.84 -13.95
C THR A 65 5.18 -3.55 -13.35
N LYS A 66 5.81 -2.46 -13.76
CA LYS A 66 7.09 -1.96 -13.21
C LYS A 66 6.90 -0.91 -12.12
N SER A 67 5.66 -0.64 -11.74
CA SER A 67 5.34 0.26 -10.63
C SER A 67 5.73 -0.35 -9.29
N LYS A 68 5.97 0.54 -8.29
CA LYS A 68 6.37 0.15 -6.94
C LYS A 68 5.56 0.90 -5.90
N VAL A 69 5.36 0.28 -4.75
CA VAL A 69 4.67 0.87 -3.60
C VAL A 69 5.47 0.60 -2.34
N THR A 70 5.70 1.63 -1.54
CA THR A 70 6.27 1.51 -0.19
C THR A 70 5.41 2.33 0.76
N VAL A 71 4.97 1.71 1.86
CA VAL A 71 4.12 2.34 2.87
C VAL A 71 4.67 2.07 4.25
N ASN A 72 4.66 3.10 5.10
CA ASN A 72 4.93 3.01 6.53
C ASN A 72 3.69 3.48 7.29
N ILE A 73 3.26 2.71 8.29
CA ILE A 73 2.08 2.97 9.10
C ILE A 73 2.48 2.97 10.57
N GLU A 74 2.16 4.04 11.31
CA GLU A 74 2.41 4.13 12.75
C GLU A 74 1.35 3.32 13.50
N THR A 75 1.73 2.20 14.13
CA THR A 75 0.81 1.34 14.87
C THR A 75 0.16 2.02 16.07
N PRO A 76 0.81 2.99 16.79
CA PRO A 76 0.15 3.75 17.85
C PRO A 76 -1.04 4.61 17.38
N SER A 77 -1.14 4.91 16.08
CA SER A 77 -2.23 5.71 15.52
C SER A 77 -3.53 4.93 15.31
N LEU A 78 -3.55 3.65 15.72
CA LEU A 78 -4.73 2.81 15.64
C LEU A 78 -5.89 3.38 16.45
N THR A 79 -7.06 3.43 15.84
CA THR A 79 -8.33 3.76 16.50
C THR A 79 -9.49 2.90 15.98
N THR A 80 -10.40 2.60 16.87
CA THR A 80 -11.69 1.96 16.56
C THR A 80 -12.86 2.81 17.04
N GLY A 81 -12.58 4.04 17.53
CA GLY A 81 -13.55 4.95 18.12
C GLY A 81 -13.99 4.58 19.54
N VAL A 82 -13.34 3.60 20.19
CA VAL A 82 -13.61 3.20 21.57
C VAL A 82 -12.29 3.12 22.33
N GLN A 83 -12.00 4.12 23.16
CA GLN A 83 -10.72 4.28 23.85
C GLN A 83 -10.24 3.00 24.56
N LYS A 84 -11.07 2.37 25.38
CA LYS A 84 -10.71 1.16 26.14
C LYS A 84 -10.30 0.00 25.23
N ARG A 85 -10.93 -0.12 24.08
CA ARG A 85 -10.58 -1.14 23.08
C ARG A 85 -9.27 -0.77 22.38
N ASP A 86 -9.08 0.50 22.05
CA ASP A 86 -7.87 0.99 21.39
C ASP A 86 -6.64 0.80 22.28
N GLU A 87 -6.76 1.06 23.60
CA GLU A 87 -5.72 0.77 24.59
C GLU A 87 -5.36 -0.72 24.63
N HIS A 88 -6.35 -1.61 24.64
CA HIS A 88 -6.12 -3.05 24.60
C HIS A 88 -5.49 -3.51 23.29
N LEU A 89 -5.95 -2.99 22.16
CA LEU A 89 -5.33 -3.31 20.87
C LEU A 89 -3.86 -2.84 20.76
N LYS A 90 -3.50 -1.74 21.43
CA LYS A 90 -2.13 -1.23 21.48
C LYS A 90 -1.22 -1.99 22.44
N SER A 91 -1.79 -2.77 23.38
CA SER A 91 -1.04 -3.53 24.37
C SER A 91 -0.27 -4.73 23.80
N ALA A 92 0.49 -5.41 24.68
CA ALA A 92 1.24 -6.62 24.33
C ALA A 92 0.36 -7.81 23.89
N ASP A 93 -0.94 -7.78 24.22
CA ASP A 93 -1.90 -8.81 23.79
C ASP A 93 -2.14 -8.78 22.27
N PHE A 94 -1.92 -7.62 21.63
CA PHE A 94 -2.17 -7.41 20.20
C PHE A 94 -0.98 -6.76 19.49
N PHE A 95 -1.05 -5.46 19.19
CA PHE A 95 -0.05 -4.79 18.35
C PHE A 95 1.29 -4.54 19.06
N ALA A 96 1.33 -4.58 20.39
CA ALA A 96 2.53 -4.30 21.20
C ALA A 96 3.26 -3.03 20.68
N VAL A 97 2.52 -1.93 20.53
CA VAL A 97 2.98 -0.74 19.78
C VAL A 97 4.27 -0.11 20.32
N THR A 98 4.60 -0.35 21.58
CA THR A 98 5.88 0.09 22.17
C THR A 98 7.06 -0.69 21.59
N THR A 99 6.87 -1.98 21.30
CA THR A 99 7.90 -2.86 20.73
C THR A 99 7.91 -2.79 19.20
N TYR A 100 6.74 -2.70 18.60
CA TYR A 100 6.52 -2.66 17.14
C TYR A 100 5.77 -1.40 16.73
N PRO A 101 6.42 -0.21 16.79
CA PRO A 101 5.76 1.06 16.53
C PRO A 101 5.37 1.28 15.07
N THR A 102 5.89 0.45 14.17
CA THR A 102 5.68 0.63 12.73
C THR A 102 5.28 -0.68 12.06
N MET A 103 4.31 -0.61 11.17
CA MET A 103 3.96 -1.63 10.20
C MET A 103 4.34 -1.13 8.80
N THR A 104 4.89 -2.01 7.94
CA THR A 104 5.37 -1.62 6.61
C THR A 104 4.82 -2.53 5.53
N PHE A 105 4.63 -1.97 4.33
CA PHE A 105 4.36 -2.73 3.13
C PHE A 105 5.32 -2.31 2.02
N VAL A 106 5.98 -3.30 1.39
CA VAL A 106 6.89 -3.08 0.25
C VAL A 106 6.49 -4.00 -0.90
N SER A 107 6.10 -3.43 -2.02
CA SER A 107 5.70 -4.21 -3.19
C SER A 107 6.89 -4.95 -3.81
N LYS A 108 6.66 -6.19 -4.24
CA LYS A 108 7.60 -7.06 -4.97
C LYS A 108 7.22 -7.22 -6.43
N LYS A 109 5.91 -7.26 -6.70
CA LYS A 109 5.38 -7.51 -8.04
C LYS A 109 4.04 -6.81 -8.23
N VAL A 110 3.88 -6.18 -9.37
CA VAL A 110 2.59 -5.65 -9.84
C VAL A 110 2.19 -6.46 -11.07
N SER A 111 0.95 -6.90 -11.12
CA SER A 111 0.38 -7.60 -12.27
C SER A 111 -1.00 -7.06 -12.61
N LYS A 112 -1.36 -7.10 -13.89
CA LYS A 112 -2.69 -6.68 -14.35
C LYS A 112 -3.74 -7.69 -13.90
N ALA A 113 -4.89 -7.19 -13.48
CA ALA A 113 -6.09 -7.97 -13.18
C ALA A 113 -7.23 -7.57 -14.12
N GLY A 114 -8.34 -8.31 -14.08
CA GLY A 114 -9.49 -8.01 -14.90
C GLY A 114 -10.05 -6.60 -14.67
N LYS A 115 -10.75 -6.06 -15.67
CA LYS A 115 -11.44 -4.75 -15.62
C LYS A 115 -10.52 -3.56 -15.31
N GLY A 116 -9.24 -3.62 -15.67
CA GLY A 116 -8.27 -2.56 -15.45
C GLY A 116 -7.68 -2.48 -14.04
N GLY A 117 -8.05 -3.38 -13.14
CA GLY A 117 -7.47 -3.49 -11.82
C GLY A 117 -6.08 -4.10 -11.82
N LEU A 118 -5.44 -4.13 -10.64
CA LEU A 118 -4.11 -4.68 -10.43
C LEU A 118 -4.10 -5.67 -9.26
N LYS A 119 -3.13 -6.57 -9.27
CA LYS A 119 -2.69 -7.31 -8.08
C LYS A 119 -1.30 -6.83 -7.72
N VAL A 120 -1.15 -6.32 -6.50
CA VAL A 120 0.14 -5.88 -5.96
C VAL A 120 0.56 -6.88 -4.89
N THR A 121 1.53 -7.72 -5.22
CA THR A 121 2.14 -8.66 -4.28
C THR A 121 3.29 -7.95 -3.59
N GLY A 122 3.36 -8.05 -2.26
CA GLY A 122 4.42 -7.41 -1.48
C GLY A 122 4.56 -8.01 -0.10
N ASP A 123 5.63 -7.61 0.56
CA ASP A 123 5.93 -8.01 1.93
C ASP A 123 5.25 -7.04 2.91
N LEU A 124 4.34 -7.56 3.71
CA LEU A 124 3.75 -6.88 4.87
C LEU A 124 4.52 -7.29 6.11
N THR A 125 5.12 -6.32 6.79
CA THR A 125 5.72 -6.52 8.12
C THR A 125 4.79 -5.94 9.18
N LEU A 126 4.31 -6.80 10.05
CA LEU A 126 3.38 -6.48 11.13
C LEU A 126 3.82 -7.23 12.38
N HIS A 127 3.87 -6.56 13.54
CA HIS A 127 4.27 -7.18 14.81
C HIS A 127 5.64 -7.89 14.73
N GLY A 128 6.57 -7.32 13.95
CA GLY A 128 7.91 -7.88 13.71
C GLY A 128 7.96 -9.09 12.78
N ILE A 129 6.84 -9.57 12.27
CA ILE A 129 6.75 -10.71 11.35
C ILE A 129 6.45 -10.22 9.94
N THR A 130 7.20 -10.73 8.96
CA THR A 130 7.02 -10.40 7.55
C THR A 130 6.37 -11.55 6.81
N LYS A 131 5.30 -11.27 6.08
CA LYS A 131 4.61 -12.22 5.20
C LYS A 131 4.30 -11.57 3.86
N GLU A 132 4.32 -12.39 2.82
CA GLU A 132 3.86 -11.96 1.52
C GLU A 132 2.32 -11.89 1.50
N VAL A 133 1.79 -10.75 1.05
CA VAL A 133 0.35 -10.53 0.87
C VAL A 133 0.07 -10.00 -0.53
N VAL A 134 -1.17 -10.20 -1.00
CA VAL A 134 -1.62 -9.72 -2.31
C VAL A 134 -2.75 -8.70 -2.10
N LEU A 135 -2.52 -7.46 -2.49
CA LEU A 135 -3.55 -6.44 -2.55
C LEU A 135 -4.30 -6.54 -3.89
N ASN A 136 -5.62 -6.61 -3.85
CA ASN A 136 -6.47 -6.44 -5.02
C ASN A 136 -6.77 -4.96 -5.14
N VAL A 137 -6.20 -4.33 -6.17
CA VAL A 137 -6.24 -2.88 -6.39
C VAL A 137 -7.22 -2.57 -7.52
N GLU A 138 -8.12 -1.64 -7.29
CA GLU A 138 -9.04 -1.13 -8.29
C GLU A 138 -8.30 -0.30 -9.36
N PRO A 139 -8.92 0.00 -10.51
CA PRO A 139 -8.30 0.84 -11.52
C PRO A 139 -7.88 2.18 -10.92
N ILE A 140 -6.61 2.56 -11.15
CA ILE A 140 -6.13 3.89 -10.75
C ILE A 140 -6.85 4.95 -11.59
N SER A 141 -7.37 5.99 -10.94
CA SER A 141 -8.08 7.08 -11.62
C SER A 141 -7.17 7.81 -12.63
N LYS A 142 -7.77 8.52 -13.57
CA LYS A 142 -7.04 9.48 -14.39
C LYS A 142 -6.51 10.61 -13.50
N GLU A 143 -5.47 11.28 -13.99
CA GLU A 143 -4.97 12.49 -13.34
C GLU A 143 -6.03 13.59 -13.34
N SER A 144 -6.14 14.26 -12.20
CA SER A 144 -6.97 15.45 -12.02
C SER A 144 -6.16 16.54 -11.32
N LYS A 145 -6.46 17.79 -11.59
CA LYS A 145 -5.88 18.92 -10.85
C LYS A 145 -6.85 19.38 -9.79
N ASP A 146 -6.34 19.59 -8.57
CA ASP A 146 -7.09 20.23 -7.52
C ASP A 146 -7.07 21.78 -7.67
N PRO A 147 -7.89 22.52 -6.91
CA PRO A 147 -7.93 23.98 -6.98
C PRO A 147 -6.61 24.68 -6.59
N TRP A 148 -5.70 23.97 -5.93
CA TRP A 148 -4.39 24.47 -5.51
C TRP A 148 -3.26 24.14 -6.48
N GLY A 149 -3.60 23.47 -7.61
CA GLY A 149 -2.67 23.17 -8.70
C GLY A 149 -1.93 21.83 -8.55
N ASN A 150 -2.19 21.04 -7.50
CA ASN A 150 -1.62 19.71 -7.36
C ASN A 150 -2.25 18.75 -8.37
N THR A 151 -1.47 17.81 -8.86
CA THR A 151 -1.98 16.70 -9.69
C THR A 151 -2.26 15.52 -8.78
N ARG A 152 -3.48 15.00 -8.83
CA ARG A 152 -3.99 13.91 -7.97
C ARG A 152 -4.42 12.69 -8.77
N ARG A 153 -4.31 11.52 -8.14
CA ARG A 153 -4.91 10.24 -8.56
C ARG A 153 -5.44 9.51 -7.34
N GLY A 154 -6.42 8.65 -7.54
CA GLY A 154 -6.97 7.80 -6.48
C GLY A 154 -7.18 6.36 -6.92
N THR A 155 -7.23 5.46 -5.95
CA THR A 155 -7.58 4.06 -6.11
C THR A 155 -8.02 3.48 -4.78
N ALA A 156 -8.73 2.34 -4.82
CA ALA A 156 -9.01 1.54 -3.64
C ALA A 156 -8.28 0.20 -3.72
N ALA A 157 -8.04 -0.41 -2.58
CA ALA A 157 -7.47 -1.74 -2.54
C ALA A 157 -8.02 -2.55 -1.36
N THR A 158 -8.07 -3.87 -1.52
CA THR A 158 -8.52 -4.79 -0.48
C THR A 158 -7.64 -6.02 -0.40
N THR A 159 -7.51 -6.57 0.81
CA THR A 159 -6.95 -7.90 1.04
C THR A 159 -7.54 -8.53 2.30
N LYS A 160 -7.24 -9.81 2.50
CA LYS A 160 -7.54 -10.54 3.72
C LYS A 160 -6.26 -11.20 4.22
N ILE A 161 -6.05 -11.14 5.51
CA ILE A 161 -4.93 -11.80 6.19
C ILE A 161 -5.44 -12.59 7.39
N ASP A 162 -4.72 -13.62 7.81
CA ASP A 162 -4.89 -14.21 9.13
C ASP A 162 -3.98 -13.47 10.12
N ARG A 163 -4.55 -12.89 11.17
CA ARG A 163 -3.80 -12.17 12.20
C ARG A 163 -2.80 -13.03 12.95
N LYS A 164 -3.09 -14.34 13.08
CA LYS A 164 -2.20 -15.29 13.75
C LYS A 164 -0.91 -15.53 12.99
N ASP A 165 -0.91 -15.37 11.67
CA ASP A 165 0.29 -15.42 10.84
C ASP A 165 1.32 -14.34 11.23
N PHE A 166 0.85 -13.28 11.88
CA PHE A 166 1.67 -12.16 12.38
C PHE A 166 1.82 -12.18 13.92
N GLY A 167 1.52 -13.32 14.57
CA GLY A 167 1.70 -13.46 16.01
C GLY A 167 0.63 -12.77 16.87
N LEU A 168 -0.43 -12.20 16.29
CA LEU A 168 -1.54 -11.63 17.05
C LEU A 168 -2.52 -12.74 17.45
N THR A 169 -2.17 -13.51 18.46
CA THR A 169 -2.87 -14.76 18.82
C THR A 169 -3.89 -14.62 19.93
N TRP A 170 -3.92 -13.49 20.65
CA TRP A 170 -4.85 -13.29 21.74
C TRP A 170 -6.30 -13.58 21.35
N ASN A 171 -7.01 -14.34 22.20
CA ASN A 171 -8.43 -14.62 22.02
C ASN A 171 -9.06 -15.12 23.35
N LYS A 172 -10.38 -15.15 23.37
CA LYS A 172 -11.16 -15.85 24.41
C LYS A 172 -12.20 -16.74 23.76
N GLY A 173 -12.35 -17.97 24.24
CA GLY A 173 -13.46 -18.85 23.90
C GLY A 173 -14.79 -18.30 24.45
N LEU A 174 -15.86 -18.56 23.77
CA LEU A 174 -17.22 -18.24 24.19
C LEU A 174 -17.89 -19.47 24.78
N GLU A 175 -18.70 -19.31 25.82
CA GLU A 175 -19.45 -20.40 26.44
C GLU A 175 -20.43 -21.07 25.44
N THR A 176 -20.92 -20.31 24.49
CA THR A 176 -21.80 -20.79 23.40
C THR A 176 -21.05 -21.49 22.26
N GLY A 177 -19.74 -21.65 22.38
CA GLY A 177 -18.85 -22.10 21.30
C GLY A 177 -18.39 -20.94 20.40
N GLY A 178 -17.22 -21.12 19.78
CA GLY A 178 -16.58 -20.10 18.95
C GLY A 178 -15.59 -19.22 19.71
N VAL A 179 -15.22 -18.10 19.12
CA VAL A 179 -14.18 -17.19 19.61
C VAL A 179 -14.64 -15.75 19.67
N LEU A 180 -14.04 -14.99 20.60
CA LEU A 180 -14.36 -13.57 20.77
C LEU A 180 -13.92 -12.74 19.57
N VAL A 181 -12.73 -12.99 19.02
CA VAL A 181 -12.15 -12.27 17.88
C VAL A 181 -11.84 -13.24 16.74
N GLY A 182 -12.37 -12.95 15.55
CA GLY A 182 -12.06 -13.73 14.35
C GLY A 182 -10.59 -13.66 13.98
N ASP A 183 -10.11 -14.67 13.26
CA ASP A 183 -8.72 -14.74 12.83
C ASP A 183 -8.49 -14.00 11.51
N GLU A 184 -9.49 -14.03 10.60
CA GLU A 184 -9.44 -13.30 9.33
C GLU A 184 -9.69 -11.81 9.54
N ILE A 185 -8.75 -11.00 9.08
CA ILE A 185 -8.84 -9.54 9.04
C ILE A 185 -9.03 -9.12 7.58
N THR A 186 -10.11 -8.41 7.29
CA THR A 186 -10.26 -7.70 6.01
C THR A 186 -9.59 -6.35 6.12
N ILE A 187 -8.66 -6.04 5.21
CA ILE A 187 -8.02 -4.73 5.04
C ILE A 187 -8.71 -4.02 3.89
N SER A 188 -9.07 -2.75 4.07
CA SER A 188 -9.63 -1.87 3.05
C SER A 188 -8.86 -0.56 3.02
N LEU A 189 -8.42 -0.17 1.84
CA LEU A 189 -7.60 1.01 1.60
C LEU A 189 -8.35 1.90 0.61
N GLU A 190 -8.55 3.16 1.00
CA GLU A 190 -8.97 4.24 0.10
C GLU A 190 -7.77 5.17 -0.02
N ILE A 191 -7.21 5.32 -1.21
CA ILE A 191 -5.94 6.01 -1.40
C ILE A 191 -6.08 7.13 -2.40
N GLU A 192 -5.79 8.33 -1.97
CA GLU A 192 -5.52 9.49 -2.80
C GLU A 192 -4.03 9.80 -2.78
N MET A 193 -3.49 10.21 -3.93
CA MET A 193 -2.05 10.47 -4.12
C MET A 193 -1.85 11.81 -4.80
N ILE A 194 -0.83 12.53 -4.35
CA ILE A 194 -0.35 13.77 -4.96
C ILE A 194 0.96 13.49 -5.70
N ARG A 195 1.07 13.95 -6.95
CA ARG A 195 2.31 13.85 -7.71
C ARG A 195 3.42 14.62 -7.02
N ALA A 196 4.55 13.96 -6.75
CA ALA A 196 5.74 14.63 -6.25
C ALA A 196 6.26 15.64 -7.29
N GLN A 197 6.62 16.82 -6.84
CA GLN A 197 7.25 17.81 -7.72
C GLN A 197 8.65 17.31 -8.11
N ALA A 198 9.00 17.45 -9.38
CA ALA A 198 10.38 17.21 -9.82
C ALA A 198 11.29 18.22 -9.11
N LYS A 199 12.31 17.72 -8.43
CA LYS A 199 13.37 18.57 -7.86
C LYS A 199 14.30 19.04 -8.96
#